data_33442b39dec65e58dc148adaf7d917d0
#
_entry.id   33442b39dec65e58dc148adaf7d917d0
#
_cell.length_a   1.000
_cell.length_b   1.000
_cell.length_c   1.000
_cell.angle_alpha   90.00
_cell.angle_beta   90.00
_cell.angle_gamma   90.00
#
_symmetry.space_group_name_H-M   'P 1'
#
loop_
_entity.id
_entity.type
_entity.pdbx_description
1 polymer ?
#
loop_
_entity_poly.entity_id
_entity_poly.type
_entity_poly.pdbx_seq_one_letter_code
_entity_poly.pdbx_strand_id
1 'polypeptide(L)'
;MELKVLFSEDPAFVLSRAGHFLSSQPVHHNLILSTLHARVAHAEQGRYWMAIQRADIVGVVLQSPLTFPATLTPMEPTVATAMADAIAEAGIALPGVNGEAAAAARFAGQWSERTKSAAIPFEGNRLYELLQTAEVPAVEGKLRQALPKERSLMILWSRAFQQEIGESADGTELRVDRGMAAGQLWVWEQSAEVVSMAISREPVQGVVRLSGVYTPREKRKHGYAAACVHALSKKLREGGYRCILYTDLGNPTSNSIYRRVGYGAVSEALRYRFK
;
A
#
# COMPACT_ATOMS: atom_id res chain seq x y z
N MET A 1 -7.22 -21.99 -24.31
CA MET A 1 -8.00 -20.73 -24.38
C MET A 1 -7.03 -19.59 -24.32
N GLU A 2 -7.12 -18.68 -25.28
CA GLU A 2 -6.17 -17.59 -25.47
C GLU A 2 -6.31 -16.56 -24.36
N LEU A 3 -5.21 -16.29 -23.66
CA LEU A 3 -5.07 -15.18 -22.71
C LEU A 3 -4.46 -14.02 -23.49
N LYS A 4 -5.08 -12.84 -23.42
CA LYS A 4 -4.59 -11.61 -24.06
C LYS A 4 -4.14 -10.63 -23.01
N VAL A 5 -3.06 -9.90 -23.28
CA VAL A 5 -2.58 -8.79 -22.42
C VAL A 5 -2.80 -7.49 -23.16
N LEU A 6 -3.56 -6.59 -22.53
CA LEU A 6 -3.83 -5.25 -23.01
C LEU A 6 -2.97 -4.25 -22.24
N PHE A 7 -2.26 -3.39 -22.96
CA PHE A 7 -1.44 -2.30 -22.41
C PHE A 7 -2.15 -0.96 -22.51
N SER A 8 -1.95 -0.09 -21.52
CA SER A 8 -2.37 1.30 -21.52
C SER A 8 -1.46 2.16 -20.66
N GLU A 9 -1.37 3.44 -20.97
CA GLU A 9 -0.77 4.47 -20.11
C GLU A 9 -1.83 5.39 -19.49
N ASP A 10 -3.11 5.16 -19.82
CA ASP A 10 -4.24 5.94 -19.30
C ASP A 10 -4.90 5.24 -18.10
N PRO A 11 -4.75 5.77 -16.87
CA PRO A 11 -5.37 5.20 -15.68
C PRO A 11 -6.91 5.24 -15.70
N ALA A 12 -7.52 6.21 -16.37
CA ALA A 12 -8.97 6.28 -16.49
C ALA A 12 -9.52 5.15 -17.39
N PHE A 13 -8.81 4.85 -18.48
CA PHE A 13 -9.13 3.71 -19.33
C PHE A 13 -9.02 2.39 -18.53
N VAL A 14 -7.99 2.22 -17.72
CA VAL A 14 -7.82 1.01 -16.88
C VAL A 14 -8.97 0.89 -15.87
N LEU A 15 -9.35 1.98 -15.20
CA LEU A 15 -10.50 1.98 -14.28
C LEU A 15 -11.81 1.63 -15.00
N SER A 16 -12.02 2.13 -16.22
CA SER A 16 -13.23 1.82 -17.00
C SER A 16 -13.28 0.34 -17.39
N ARG A 17 -12.15 -0.30 -17.70
CA ARG A 17 -12.08 -1.68 -18.17
C ARG A 17 -11.97 -2.70 -17.04
N ALA A 18 -11.13 -2.42 -16.03
CA ALA A 18 -10.82 -3.33 -14.94
C ALA A 18 -11.52 -2.97 -13.61
N GLY A 19 -12.28 -1.87 -13.57
CA GLY A 19 -12.91 -1.37 -12.34
C GLY A 19 -13.80 -2.40 -11.65
N HIS A 20 -14.60 -3.16 -12.39
CA HIS A 20 -15.44 -4.22 -11.83
C HIS A 20 -14.59 -5.32 -11.16
N PHE A 21 -13.57 -5.83 -11.88
CA PHE A 21 -12.63 -6.82 -11.35
C PHE A 21 -11.91 -6.29 -10.10
N LEU A 22 -11.37 -5.08 -10.16
CA LEU A 22 -10.64 -4.49 -9.03
C LEU A 22 -11.55 -4.25 -7.81
N SER A 23 -12.81 -3.85 -8.04
CA SER A 23 -13.80 -3.61 -6.98
C SER A 23 -14.38 -4.89 -6.38
N SER A 24 -14.23 -6.06 -7.03
CA SER A 24 -14.72 -7.34 -6.51
C SER A 24 -13.95 -7.81 -5.26
N GLN A 25 -12.68 -7.40 -5.12
CA GLN A 25 -11.84 -7.70 -3.96
C GLN A 25 -11.10 -6.44 -3.49
N PRO A 26 -11.80 -5.44 -2.96
CA PRO A 26 -11.25 -4.11 -2.72
C PRO A 26 -10.16 -4.07 -1.65
N VAL A 27 -10.07 -5.06 -0.77
CA VAL A 27 -8.98 -5.21 0.22
C VAL A 27 -7.70 -5.65 -0.47
N HIS A 28 -7.75 -6.71 -1.26
CA HIS A 28 -6.59 -7.25 -1.99
C HIS A 28 -6.09 -6.29 -3.08
N HIS A 29 -7.03 -5.61 -3.75
CA HIS A 29 -6.73 -4.71 -4.86
C HIS A 29 -6.55 -3.24 -4.44
N ASN A 30 -6.63 -2.92 -3.13
CA ASN A 30 -6.64 -1.54 -2.63
C ASN A 30 -5.46 -0.71 -3.12
N LEU A 31 -4.25 -1.28 -3.14
CA LEU A 31 -3.06 -0.54 -3.56
C LEU A 31 -3.16 -0.11 -5.03
N ILE A 32 -3.60 -1.00 -5.91
CA ILE A 32 -3.79 -0.70 -7.34
C ILE A 32 -4.95 0.28 -7.54
N LEU A 33 -6.10 0.02 -6.92
CA LEU A 33 -7.27 0.91 -6.98
C LEU A 33 -6.92 2.33 -6.51
N SER A 34 -6.32 2.46 -5.33
CA SER A 34 -5.97 3.77 -4.78
C SER A 34 -4.93 4.50 -5.63
N THR A 35 -3.99 3.77 -6.24
CA THR A 35 -3.01 4.36 -7.15
C THR A 35 -3.67 4.84 -8.43
N LEU A 36 -4.54 4.04 -9.07
CA LEU A 36 -5.26 4.44 -10.28
C LEU A 36 -6.10 5.70 -10.05
N HIS A 37 -6.89 5.74 -8.96
CA HIS A 37 -7.68 6.93 -8.61
C HIS A 37 -6.78 8.16 -8.39
N ALA A 38 -5.65 7.99 -7.70
CA ALA A 38 -4.69 9.07 -7.49
C ALA A 38 -4.08 9.58 -8.81
N ARG A 39 -3.84 8.70 -9.80
CA ARG A 39 -3.29 9.08 -11.10
C ARG A 39 -4.32 9.76 -12.01
N VAL A 40 -5.59 9.43 -11.88
CA VAL A 40 -6.68 10.19 -12.53
C VAL A 40 -6.80 11.58 -11.93
N ALA A 41 -6.70 11.72 -10.60
CA ALA A 41 -6.81 13.02 -9.94
C ALA A 41 -5.54 13.88 -10.10
N HIS A 42 -4.37 13.24 -10.16
CA HIS A 42 -3.07 13.90 -10.23
C HIS A 42 -2.18 13.15 -11.22
N ALA A 43 -2.05 13.70 -12.42
CA ALA A 43 -1.29 13.10 -13.51
C ALA A 43 0.17 12.80 -13.09
N GLU A 44 0.56 11.55 -13.23
CA GLU A 44 1.93 11.08 -13.12
C GLU A 44 2.09 9.89 -14.06
N GLN A 45 3.26 9.76 -14.68
CA GLN A 45 3.50 8.67 -15.62
C GLN A 45 3.28 7.30 -15.01
N GLY A 46 2.62 6.44 -15.78
CA GLY A 46 2.34 5.07 -15.38
C GLY A 46 2.20 4.15 -16.58
N ARG A 47 2.39 2.88 -16.32
CA ARG A 47 2.19 1.78 -17.28
C ARG A 47 1.28 0.76 -16.65
N TYR A 48 0.30 0.30 -17.41
CA TYR A 48 -0.76 -0.57 -16.91
C TYR A 48 -1.00 -1.71 -17.89
N TRP A 49 -1.09 -2.92 -17.39
CA TRP A 49 -1.41 -4.10 -18.17
C TRP A 49 -2.60 -4.83 -17.57
N MET A 50 -3.48 -5.33 -18.41
CA MET A 50 -4.66 -6.09 -18.03
C MET A 50 -4.64 -7.43 -18.76
N ALA A 51 -4.69 -8.52 -18.01
CA ALA A 51 -4.89 -9.85 -18.56
C ALA A 51 -6.37 -10.10 -18.80
N ILE A 52 -6.72 -10.52 -20.01
CA ILE A 52 -8.08 -10.80 -20.45
C ILE A 52 -8.18 -12.27 -20.82
N GLN A 53 -9.14 -12.97 -20.22
CA GLN A 53 -9.47 -14.36 -20.53
C GLN A 53 -10.98 -14.50 -20.64
N ARG A 54 -11.50 -15.03 -21.77
CA ARG A 54 -12.95 -15.15 -22.04
C ARG A 54 -13.73 -13.84 -21.90
N ALA A 55 -13.12 -12.74 -22.29
CA ALA A 55 -13.62 -11.37 -22.16
C ALA A 55 -13.56 -10.75 -20.73
N ASP A 56 -13.24 -11.53 -19.71
CA ASP A 56 -13.11 -11.06 -18.34
C ASP A 56 -11.67 -10.62 -18.04
N ILE A 57 -11.51 -9.60 -17.20
CA ILE A 57 -10.22 -9.23 -16.61
C ILE A 57 -9.90 -10.24 -15.51
N VAL A 58 -8.72 -10.87 -15.59
CA VAL A 58 -8.25 -11.89 -14.63
C VAL A 58 -6.96 -11.49 -13.92
N GLY A 59 -6.41 -10.33 -14.23
CA GLY A 59 -5.22 -9.78 -13.58
C GLY A 59 -4.91 -8.38 -14.06
N VAL A 60 -4.31 -7.57 -13.18
CA VAL A 60 -3.83 -6.22 -13.48
C VAL A 60 -2.40 -6.07 -12.96
N VAL A 61 -1.55 -5.47 -13.77
CA VAL A 61 -0.19 -5.05 -13.40
C VAL A 61 -0.12 -3.54 -13.56
N LEU A 62 0.42 -2.86 -12.56
CA LEU A 62 0.55 -1.41 -12.52
C LEU A 62 1.98 -1.01 -12.17
N GLN A 63 2.59 -0.13 -12.97
CA GLN A 63 3.85 0.53 -12.64
C GLN A 63 3.64 2.06 -12.64
N SER A 64 3.59 2.66 -11.47
CA SER A 64 3.52 4.11 -11.31
C SER A 64 3.92 4.53 -9.88
N PRO A 65 4.96 5.38 -9.72
CA PRO A 65 5.83 5.93 -10.76
C PRO A 65 6.72 4.87 -11.44
N LEU A 66 7.30 5.22 -12.58
CA LEU A 66 8.10 4.26 -13.40
C LEU A 66 9.40 3.79 -12.73
N THR A 67 9.86 4.49 -11.71
CA THR A 67 11.03 4.11 -10.88
C THR A 67 10.71 3.03 -9.84
N PHE A 68 9.43 2.71 -9.63
CA PHE A 68 9.00 1.73 -8.65
C PHE A 68 8.81 0.34 -9.29
N PRO A 69 8.93 -0.74 -8.50
CA PRO A 69 8.53 -2.06 -8.95
C PRO A 69 7.08 -2.09 -9.45
N ALA A 70 6.83 -2.89 -10.48
CA ALA A 70 5.47 -3.13 -10.93
C ALA A 70 4.66 -3.85 -9.84
N THR A 71 3.43 -3.42 -9.59
CA THR A 71 2.53 -4.03 -8.59
C THR A 71 1.51 -4.91 -9.29
N LEU A 72 1.38 -6.16 -8.82
CA LEU A 72 0.45 -7.16 -9.33
C LEU A 72 -0.80 -7.25 -8.45
N THR A 73 -1.97 -7.48 -9.05
CA THR A 73 -3.08 -8.10 -8.31
C THR A 73 -2.75 -9.57 -8.00
N PRO A 74 -3.37 -10.19 -6.99
CA PRO A 74 -3.42 -11.65 -6.90
C PRO A 74 -3.95 -12.22 -8.23
N MET A 75 -3.28 -13.24 -8.78
CA MET A 75 -3.66 -13.87 -10.04
C MET A 75 -3.11 -15.30 -10.14
N GLU A 76 -3.73 -16.09 -10.99
CA GLU A 76 -3.27 -17.46 -11.27
C GLU A 76 -1.84 -17.48 -11.85
N PRO A 77 -1.06 -18.52 -11.56
CA PRO A 77 0.33 -18.63 -12.05
C PRO A 77 0.47 -18.50 -13.57
N THR A 78 -0.47 -19.02 -14.33
CA THR A 78 -0.50 -18.92 -15.79
C THR A 78 -0.70 -17.49 -16.29
N VAL A 79 -1.50 -16.70 -15.56
CA VAL A 79 -1.72 -15.29 -15.84
C VAL A 79 -0.46 -14.48 -15.53
N ALA A 80 0.17 -14.72 -14.38
CA ALA A 80 1.42 -14.08 -13.99
C ALA A 80 2.55 -14.35 -15.01
N THR A 81 2.65 -15.58 -15.52
CA THR A 81 3.57 -15.96 -16.59
C THR A 81 3.33 -15.13 -17.85
N ALA A 82 2.08 -15.12 -18.34
CA ALA A 82 1.74 -14.41 -19.58
C ALA A 82 1.94 -12.90 -19.48
N MET A 83 1.69 -12.32 -18.28
CA MET A 83 1.99 -10.91 -18.03
C MET A 83 3.50 -10.62 -18.11
N ALA A 84 4.34 -11.47 -17.50
CA ALA A 84 5.79 -11.31 -17.57
C ALA A 84 6.30 -11.43 -19.01
N ASP A 85 5.80 -12.40 -19.77
CA ASP A 85 6.15 -12.60 -21.18
C ASP A 85 5.79 -11.38 -22.02
N ALA A 86 4.54 -10.90 -21.92
CA ALA A 86 4.07 -9.78 -22.72
C ALA A 86 4.85 -8.48 -22.43
N ILE A 87 5.18 -8.22 -21.17
CA ILE A 87 5.96 -7.03 -20.78
C ILE A 87 7.41 -7.13 -21.27
N ALA A 88 8.00 -8.33 -21.17
CA ALA A 88 9.37 -8.57 -21.66
C ALA A 88 9.45 -8.48 -23.20
N GLU A 89 8.48 -9.04 -23.91
CA GLU A 89 8.38 -8.97 -25.39
C GLU A 89 8.20 -7.55 -25.91
N ALA A 90 7.53 -6.69 -25.12
CA ALA A 90 7.42 -5.27 -25.43
C ALA A 90 8.73 -4.47 -25.20
N GLY A 91 9.81 -5.11 -24.74
CA GLY A 91 11.10 -4.47 -24.47
C GLY A 91 11.07 -3.50 -23.29
N ILE A 92 10.07 -3.61 -22.41
CA ILE A 92 9.91 -2.69 -21.27
C ILE A 92 10.77 -3.19 -20.11
N ALA A 93 11.70 -2.35 -19.64
CA ALA A 93 12.47 -2.63 -18.44
C ALA A 93 11.65 -2.37 -17.18
N LEU A 94 11.68 -3.32 -16.24
CA LEU A 94 11.11 -3.19 -14.90
C LEU A 94 12.23 -3.21 -13.85
N PRO A 95 12.23 -2.32 -12.86
CA PRO A 95 13.19 -2.36 -11.75
C PRO A 95 12.92 -3.51 -10.78
N GLY A 96 11.72 -4.10 -10.85
CA GLY A 96 11.29 -5.18 -9.98
C GLY A 96 9.79 -5.42 -10.07
N VAL A 97 9.31 -6.30 -9.21
CA VAL A 97 7.88 -6.64 -9.08
C VAL A 97 7.48 -6.75 -7.60
N ASN A 98 6.24 -6.40 -7.31
CA ASN A 98 5.61 -6.50 -5.99
C ASN A 98 4.19 -7.05 -6.14
N GLY A 99 3.79 -7.97 -5.30
CA GLY A 99 2.45 -8.53 -5.33
C GLY A 99 2.26 -9.65 -4.32
N GLU A 100 1.09 -10.27 -4.34
CA GLU A 100 0.83 -11.48 -3.54
C GLU A 100 1.94 -12.51 -3.82
N ALA A 101 2.39 -13.21 -2.76
CA ALA A 101 3.65 -13.95 -2.76
C ALA A 101 3.79 -14.95 -3.91
N ALA A 102 2.73 -15.73 -4.20
CA ALA A 102 2.77 -16.74 -5.26
C ALA A 102 2.78 -16.10 -6.67
N ALA A 103 1.95 -15.07 -6.90
CA ALA A 103 1.90 -14.36 -8.17
C ALA A 103 3.21 -13.61 -8.44
N ALA A 104 3.76 -12.92 -7.43
CA ALA A 104 5.03 -12.19 -7.56
C ALA A 104 6.21 -13.14 -7.82
N ALA A 105 6.28 -14.27 -7.12
CA ALA A 105 7.32 -15.28 -7.33
C ALA A 105 7.25 -15.89 -8.75
N ARG A 106 6.04 -16.21 -9.22
CA ARG A 106 5.85 -16.76 -10.57
C ARG A 106 6.23 -15.74 -11.64
N PHE A 107 5.77 -14.49 -11.50
CA PHE A 107 6.14 -13.41 -12.42
C PHE A 107 7.66 -13.21 -12.45
N ALA A 108 8.29 -13.12 -11.28
CA ALA A 108 9.73 -12.89 -11.17
C ALA A 108 10.57 -14.02 -11.79
N GLY A 109 10.17 -15.29 -11.60
CA GLY A 109 10.81 -16.43 -12.24
C GLY A 109 10.73 -16.35 -13.77
N GLN A 110 9.52 -16.12 -14.31
CA GLN A 110 9.32 -16.00 -15.77
C GLN A 110 10.07 -14.79 -16.35
N TRP A 111 10.06 -13.66 -15.63
CA TRP A 111 10.83 -12.47 -16.01
C TRP A 111 12.33 -12.76 -16.17
N SER A 112 12.91 -13.47 -15.17
CA SER A 112 14.32 -13.87 -15.21
C SER A 112 14.64 -14.79 -16.39
N GLU A 113 13.76 -15.74 -16.69
CA GLU A 113 13.91 -16.65 -17.84
C GLU A 113 13.94 -15.89 -19.17
N ARG A 114 13.06 -14.88 -19.31
CA ARG A 114 12.91 -14.10 -20.57
C ARG A 114 13.99 -13.05 -20.76
N THR A 115 14.34 -12.32 -19.70
CA THR A 115 15.24 -11.15 -19.79
C THR A 115 16.68 -11.46 -19.41
N LYS A 116 16.95 -12.65 -18.86
CA LYS A 116 18.26 -13.06 -18.31
C LYS A 116 18.72 -12.20 -17.13
N SER A 117 17.83 -11.40 -16.54
CA SER A 117 18.10 -10.63 -15.33
C SER A 117 17.84 -11.47 -14.07
N ALA A 118 18.63 -11.26 -13.01
CA ALA A 118 18.44 -11.94 -11.75
C ALA A 118 17.25 -11.34 -10.99
N ALA A 119 16.29 -12.18 -10.55
CA ALA A 119 15.22 -11.78 -9.65
C ALA A 119 15.64 -12.03 -8.20
N ILE A 120 15.88 -10.96 -7.45
CA ILE A 120 16.36 -11.02 -6.07
C ILE A 120 15.21 -10.64 -5.13
N PRO A 121 14.71 -11.57 -4.28
CA PRO A 121 13.75 -11.20 -3.26
C PRO A 121 14.43 -10.31 -2.22
N PHE A 122 13.79 -9.21 -1.81
CA PHE A 122 14.42 -8.27 -0.89
C PHE A 122 13.52 -7.78 0.24
N GLU A 123 12.22 -7.96 0.13
CA GLU A 123 11.26 -7.49 1.13
C GLU A 123 9.98 -8.33 1.08
N GLY A 124 9.39 -8.56 2.25
CA GLY A 124 8.08 -9.18 2.37
C GLY A 124 7.16 -8.33 3.23
N ASN A 125 5.93 -8.15 2.79
CA ASN A 125 4.92 -7.41 3.52
C ASN A 125 3.71 -8.29 3.82
N ARG A 126 3.05 -8.02 4.93
CA ARG A 126 1.77 -8.63 5.27
C ARG A 126 0.65 -7.61 5.19
N LEU A 127 -0.39 -7.95 4.46
CA LEU A 127 -1.66 -7.23 4.44
C LEU A 127 -2.48 -7.67 5.64
N TYR A 128 -2.93 -6.70 6.41
CA TYR A 128 -3.84 -6.88 7.52
C TYR A 128 -5.17 -6.17 7.26
N GLU A 129 -6.27 -6.76 7.72
CA GLU A 129 -7.58 -6.12 7.80
C GLU A 129 -8.08 -6.11 9.24
N LEU A 130 -8.72 -5.02 9.65
CA LEU A 130 -9.36 -4.94 10.96
C LEU A 130 -10.61 -5.81 10.98
N LEU A 131 -10.55 -6.93 11.69
CA LEU A 131 -11.68 -7.86 11.84
C LEU A 131 -12.67 -7.35 12.90
N GLN A 132 -12.14 -6.93 14.03
CA GLN A 132 -12.88 -6.33 15.14
C GLN A 132 -11.95 -5.40 15.92
N THR A 133 -12.50 -4.37 16.53
CA THR A 133 -11.73 -3.56 17.47
C THR A 133 -11.55 -4.33 18.77
N ALA A 134 -10.30 -4.68 19.08
CA ALA A 134 -9.97 -5.30 20.37
C ALA A 134 -9.76 -4.21 21.44
N GLU A 135 -10.01 -4.53 22.69
CA GLU A 135 -9.61 -3.65 23.78
C GLU A 135 -8.09 -3.59 23.88
N VAL A 136 -7.55 -2.39 23.91
CA VAL A 136 -6.13 -2.13 24.13
C VAL A 136 -5.95 -1.45 25.50
N PRO A 137 -4.81 -1.65 26.17
CA PRO A 137 -4.52 -0.92 27.41
C PRO A 137 -4.75 0.58 27.23
N ALA A 138 -5.44 1.20 28.16
CA ALA A 138 -5.67 2.63 28.12
C ALA A 138 -4.34 3.38 28.19
N VAL A 139 -4.16 4.28 27.24
CA VAL A 139 -3.02 5.20 27.18
C VAL A 139 -3.58 6.61 27.24
N GLU A 140 -3.08 7.40 28.17
CA GLU A 140 -3.50 8.79 28.31
C GLU A 140 -3.27 9.55 27.01
N GLY A 141 -4.23 10.39 26.63
CA GLY A 141 -4.18 11.20 25.44
C GLY A 141 -5.45 11.11 24.59
N LYS A 142 -5.38 11.71 23.40
CA LYS A 142 -6.51 11.74 22.47
C LYS A 142 -6.03 11.71 21.02
N LEU A 143 -6.85 11.11 20.16
CA LEU A 143 -6.70 11.15 18.71
C LEU A 143 -7.27 12.46 18.18
N ARG A 144 -6.53 13.17 17.35
CA ARG A 144 -7.01 14.30 16.56
C ARG A 144 -6.30 14.43 15.22
N GLN A 145 -6.83 15.22 14.32
CA GLN A 145 -6.12 15.60 13.11
C GLN A 145 -4.94 16.52 13.44
N ALA A 146 -3.88 16.44 12.62
CA ALA A 146 -2.74 17.34 12.71
C ALA A 146 -3.18 18.78 12.39
N LEU A 147 -2.68 19.74 13.16
CA LEU A 147 -2.98 21.16 12.99
C LEU A 147 -1.98 21.81 12.01
N PRO A 148 -2.35 22.91 11.32
CA PRO A 148 -1.46 23.61 10.40
C PRO A 148 -0.09 23.97 11.00
N LYS A 149 -0.05 24.37 12.26
CA LYS A 149 1.19 24.68 12.99
C LYS A 149 2.14 23.48 13.17
N GLU A 150 1.63 22.25 13.00
CA GLU A 150 2.38 21.00 13.15
C GLU A 150 2.96 20.49 11.81
N ARG A 151 2.76 21.23 10.72
CA ARG A 151 3.26 20.87 9.38
C ARG A 151 4.73 20.45 9.38
N SER A 152 5.60 21.24 9.99
CA SER A 152 7.04 20.94 10.04
C SER A 152 7.34 19.65 10.80
N LEU A 153 6.59 19.38 11.88
CA LEU A 153 6.69 18.13 12.63
C LEU A 153 6.25 16.94 11.79
N MET A 154 5.14 17.05 11.05
CA MET A 154 4.65 15.98 10.17
C MET A 154 5.64 15.66 9.05
N ILE A 155 6.29 16.68 8.47
CA ILE A 155 7.35 16.49 7.46
C ILE A 155 8.55 15.76 8.09
N LEU A 156 9.03 16.23 9.25
CA LEU A 156 10.15 15.62 9.96
C LEU A 156 9.89 14.14 10.24
N TRP A 157 8.73 13.82 10.80
CA TRP A 157 8.36 12.44 11.15
C TRP A 157 8.09 11.56 9.94
N SER A 158 7.52 12.12 8.87
CA SER A 158 7.35 11.39 7.62
C SER A 158 8.69 11.03 6.98
N ARG A 159 9.67 11.94 7.00
CA ARG A 159 11.04 11.67 6.53
C ARG A 159 11.74 10.60 7.40
N ALA A 160 11.62 10.72 8.72
CA ALA A 160 12.19 9.73 9.65
C ALA A 160 11.57 8.34 9.46
N PHE A 161 10.26 8.26 9.27
CA PHE A 161 9.57 7.01 8.95
C PHE A 161 10.08 6.40 7.64
N GLN A 162 10.18 7.20 6.56
CA GLN A 162 10.68 6.72 5.27
C GLN A 162 12.12 6.21 5.36
N GLN A 163 12.97 6.93 6.09
CA GLN A 163 14.34 6.49 6.35
C GLN A 163 14.39 5.14 7.10
N GLU A 164 13.52 4.94 8.09
CA GLU A 164 13.47 3.68 8.84
C GLU A 164 13.00 2.49 7.99
N ILE A 165 12.16 2.73 6.99
CA ILE A 165 11.69 1.67 6.07
C ILE A 165 12.47 1.61 4.75
N GLY A 166 13.57 2.36 4.62
CA GLY A 166 14.43 2.33 3.43
C GLY A 166 13.80 2.94 2.16
N GLU A 167 12.78 3.79 2.30
CA GLU A 167 12.14 4.49 1.19
C GLU A 167 12.71 5.90 0.98
N SER A 168 12.64 6.40 -0.28
CA SER A 168 13.03 7.78 -0.58
C SER A 168 12.14 8.79 0.12
N ALA A 169 12.77 9.85 0.63
CA ALA A 169 12.09 11.01 1.20
C ALA A 169 11.62 12.04 0.16
N ASP A 170 11.85 11.78 -1.14
CA ASP A 170 11.48 12.69 -2.21
C ASP A 170 9.97 12.97 -2.22
N GLY A 171 9.60 14.22 -2.43
CA GLY A 171 8.20 14.65 -2.47
C GLY A 171 7.45 14.56 -1.13
N THR A 172 8.13 14.33 0.01
CA THR A 172 7.48 14.22 1.33
C THR A 172 6.69 15.45 1.69
N GLU A 173 7.20 16.65 1.44
CA GLU A 173 6.51 17.90 1.77
C GLU A 173 5.15 17.99 1.04
N LEU A 174 5.15 17.75 -0.26
CA LEU A 174 3.93 17.77 -1.05
C LEU A 174 2.92 16.71 -0.58
N ARG A 175 3.39 15.51 -0.20
CA ARG A 175 2.52 14.46 0.36
C ARG A 175 1.93 14.85 1.71
N VAL A 176 2.70 15.50 2.57
CA VAL A 176 2.23 16.00 3.85
C VAL A 176 1.22 17.12 3.64
N ASP A 177 1.51 18.09 2.78
CA ASP A 177 0.60 19.21 2.50
C ASP A 177 -0.77 18.71 1.97
N ARG A 178 -0.76 17.82 0.99
CA ARG A 178 -1.98 17.19 0.48
C ARG A 178 -2.73 16.41 1.56
N GLY A 179 -2.01 15.63 2.34
CA GLY A 179 -2.60 14.84 3.42
C GLY A 179 -3.19 15.69 4.55
N MET A 180 -2.56 16.82 4.90
CA MET A 180 -3.10 17.78 5.87
C MET A 180 -4.34 18.47 5.32
N ALA A 181 -4.30 18.94 4.09
CA ALA A 181 -5.46 19.58 3.42
C ALA A 181 -6.66 18.64 3.33
N ALA A 182 -6.42 17.33 3.12
CA ALA A 182 -7.45 16.30 3.05
C ALA A 182 -7.85 15.73 4.44
N GLY A 183 -7.30 16.22 5.54
CA GLY A 183 -7.59 15.72 6.89
C GLY A 183 -7.14 14.28 7.15
N GLN A 184 -6.14 13.80 6.41
CA GLN A 184 -5.67 12.41 6.45
C GLN A 184 -4.56 12.15 7.48
N LEU A 185 -3.92 13.21 8.01
CA LEU A 185 -2.87 13.09 9.03
C LEU A 185 -3.49 13.17 10.42
N TRP A 186 -3.27 12.13 11.20
CA TRP A 186 -3.77 11.98 12.56
C TRP A 186 -2.62 11.91 13.54
N VAL A 187 -2.82 12.44 14.72
CA VAL A 187 -1.83 12.43 15.79
C VAL A 187 -2.45 11.94 17.08
N TRP A 188 -1.62 11.28 17.90
CA TRP A 188 -1.92 11.04 19.31
C TRP A 188 -1.29 12.17 20.12
N GLU A 189 -2.14 12.93 20.84
CA GLU A 189 -1.72 14.01 21.71
C GLU A 189 -1.84 13.59 23.16
N GLN A 190 -0.76 13.73 23.93
CA GLN A 190 -0.72 13.54 25.37
C GLN A 190 -0.15 14.80 26.03
N SER A 191 -0.80 15.33 27.08
CA SER A 191 -0.35 16.52 27.82
C SER A 191 0.03 17.69 26.92
N ALA A 192 -0.79 17.96 25.89
CA ALA A 192 -0.59 18.97 24.85
C ALA A 192 0.64 18.75 23.95
N GLU A 193 1.29 17.58 24.00
CA GLU A 193 2.40 17.20 23.14
C GLU A 193 1.95 16.14 22.13
N VAL A 194 2.38 16.28 20.87
CA VAL A 194 2.20 15.23 19.85
C VAL A 194 3.23 14.13 20.07
N VAL A 195 2.77 12.88 20.26
CA VAL A 195 3.65 11.75 20.63
C VAL A 195 3.65 10.61 19.62
N SER A 196 2.67 10.55 18.71
CA SER A 196 2.61 9.57 17.63
C SER A 196 1.77 10.09 16.48
N MET A 197 1.98 9.58 15.26
CA MET A 197 1.16 9.90 14.11
C MET A 197 0.70 8.65 13.37
N ALA A 198 -0.36 8.78 12.59
CA ALA A 198 -0.84 7.81 11.61
C ALA A 198 -1.50 8.54 10.43
N ILE A 199 -1.50 7.93 9.26
CA ILE A 199 -2.12 8.47 8.06
C ILE A 199 -3.27 7.56 7.63
N SER A 200 -4.48 8.10 7.46
CA SER A 200 -5.58 7.43 6.77
C SER A 200 -5.59 7.88 5.31
N ARG A 201 -5.44 6.94 4.38
CA ARG A 201 -5.53 7.25 2.95
C ARG A 201 -6.97 7.49 2.54
N GLU A 202 -7.17 8.12 1.37
CA GLU A 202 -8.50 8.30 0.77
C GLU A 202 -9.24 6.97 0.71
N PRO A 203 -10.52 6.92 1.11
CA PRO A 203 -11.33 5.72 0.97
C PRO A 203 -11.52 5.33 -0.49
N VAL A 204 -11.28 4.06 -0.82
CA VAL A 204 -11.57 3.52 -2.16
C VAL A 204 -12.39 2.26 -1.99
N GLN A 205 -13.56 2.20 -2.62
CA GLN A 205 -14.51 1.08 -2.52
C GLN A 205 -14.81 0.68 -1.05
N GLY A 206 -15.01 1.68 -0.18
CA GLY A 206 -15.30 1.46 1.24
C GLY A 206 -14.12 0.98 2.08
N VAL A 207 -12.91 0.92 1.51
CA VAL A 207 -11.69 0.50 2.20
C VAL A 207 -10.77 1.69 2.44
N VAL A 208 -10.34 1.89 3.67
CA VAL A 208 -9.33 2.88 4.08
C VAL A 208 -8.05 2.17 4.45
N ARG A 209 -6.94 2.59 3.84
CA ARG A 209 -5.62 2.08 4.20
C ARG A 209 -4.92 3.02 5.18
N LEU A 210 -4.55 2.48 6.34
CA LEU A 210 -3.67 3.15 7.30
C LEU A 210 -2.21 2.97 6.86
N SER A 211 -1.42 4.02 7.03
CA SER A 211 0.01 4.04 6.69
C SER A 211 0.75 5.05 7.54
N GLY A 212 2.09 5.13 7.43
CA GLY A 212 2.88 6.17 8.07
C GLY A 212 2.70 6.23 9.59
N VAL A 213 2.48 5.07 10.25
CA VAL A 213 2.42 5.00 11.71
C VAL A 213 3.83 5.20 12.25
N TYR A 214 4.04 6.31 12.95
CA TYR A 214 5.34 6.66 13.47
C TYR A 214 5.26 7.21 14.89
N THR A 215 6.19 6.75 15.71
CA THR A 215 6.46 7.26 17.07
C THR A 215 7.96 7.51 17.17
N PRO A 216 8.41 8.71 17.51
CA PRO A 216 9.84 9.02 17.70
C PRO A 216 10.49 8.07 18.69
N ARG A 217 11.77 7.78 18.52
CA ARG A 217 12.48 6.74 19.30
C ARG A 217 12.39 6.96 20.80
N GLU A 218 12.52 8.20 21.23
CA GLU A 218 12.45 8.64 22.64
C GLU A 218 11.06 8.49 23.27
N LYS A 219 10.02 8.36 22.42
CA LYS A 219 8.61 8.20 22.85
C LYS A 219 8.06 6.78 22.65
N ARG A 220 8.92 5.83 22.25
CA ARG A 220 8.51 4.43 22.05
C ARG A 220 8.32 3.70 23.39
N LYS A 221 7.67 2.54 23.32
CA LYS A 221 7.38 1.65 24.46
C LYS A 221 6.34 2.16 25.46
N HIS A 222 5.66 3.28 25.16
CA HIS A 222 4.56 3.85 25.96
C HIS A 222 3.16 3.49 25.44
N GLY A 223 3.08 2.69 24.36
CA GLY A 223 1.79 2.28 23.77
C GLY A 223 1.16 3.29 22.80
N TYR A 224 1.78 4.46 22.54
CA TYR A 224 1.20 5.53 21.74
C TYR A 224 0.83 5.13 20.32
N ALA A 225 1.67 4.35 19.63
CA ALA A 225 1.35 3.86 18.29
C ALA A 225 0.09 2.97 18.31
N ALA A 226 -0.02 2.06 19.28
CA ALA A 226 -1.18 1.20 19.44
C ALA A 226 -2.45 2.01 19.74
N ALA A 227 -2.38 2.99 20.64
CA ALA A 227 -3.50 3.87 20.98
C ALA A 227 -3.95 4.71 19.77
N CYS A 228 -3.00 5.30 19.04
CA CYS A 228 -3.27 6.09 17.83
C CYS A 228 -3.96 5.24 16.76
N VAL A 229 -3.40 4.07 16.43
CA VAL A 229 -3.98 3.17 15.42
C VAL A 229 -5.34 2.64 15.87
N HIS A 230 -5.48 2.21 17.13
CA HIS A 230 -6.74 1.72 17.66
C HIS A 230 -7.85 2.78 17.56
N ALA A 231 -7.61 3.99 18.06
CA ALA A 231 -8.59 5.07 18.04
C ALA A 231 -8.96 5.49 16.62
N LEU A 232 -7.97 5.57 15.71
CA LEU A 232 -8.20 5.88 14.31
C LEU A 232 -9.02 4.78 13.61
N SER A 233 -8.64 3.53 13.81
CA SER A 233 -9.34 2.37 13.24
C SER A 233 -10.79 2.28 13.73
N LYS A 234 -11.03 2.52 15.03
CA LYS A 234 -12.36 2.56 15.61
C LYS A 234 -13.21 3.66 14.96
N LYS A 235 -12.68 4.88 14.89
CA LYS A 235 -13.34 6.03 14.24
C LYS A 235 -13.73 5.75 12.79
N LEU A 236 -12.81 5.18 12.00
CA LEU A 236 -13.05 4.84 10.59
C LEU A 236 -14.11 3.73 10.45
N ARG A 237 -14.07 2.72 11.31
CA ARG A 237 -15.05 1.64 11.32
C ARG A 237 -16.46 2.13 11.72
N GLU A 238 -16.56 3.03 12.68
CA GLU A 238 -17.81 3.71 13.06
C GLU A 238 -18.35 4.55 11.88
N GLY A 239 -17.47 5.07 11.02
CA GLY A 239 -17.82 5.70 9.74
C GLY A 239 -18.19 4.72 8.62
N GLY A 240 -18.27 3.40 8.88
CA GLY A 240 -18.67 2.38 7.91
C GLY A 240 -17.53 1.87 7.01
N TYR A 241 -16.27 2.21 7.28
CA TYR A 241 -15.14 1.78 6.45
C TYR A 241 -14.51 0.48 6.95
N ARG A 242 -14.00 -0.31 5.99
CA ARG A 242 -13.06 -1.39 6.26
C ARG A 242 -11.66 -0.81 6.36
N CYS A 243 -10.91 -1.17 7.40
CA CYS A 243 -9.56 -0.66 7.64
C CYS A 243 -8.51 -1.72 7.30
N ILE A 244 -7.54 -1.35 6.50
CA ILE A 244 -6.40 -2.21 6.16
C ILE A 244 -5.07 -1.50 6.41
N LEU A 245 -4.00 -2.28 6.52
CA LEU A 245 -2.63 -1.78 6.54
C LEU A 245 -1.65 -2.82 6.01
N TYR A 246 -0.48 -2.36 5.60
CA TYR A 246 0.66 -3.21 5.29
C TYR A 246 1.75 -3.04 6.34
N THR A 247 2.42 -4.13 6.66
CA THR A 247 3.60 -4.11 7.55
C THR A 247 4.65 -5.09 7.06
N ASP A 248 5.91 -4.72 7.25
CA ASP A 248 7.04 -5.60 6.97
C ASP A 248 6.94 -6.90 7.78
N LEU A 249 7.12 -8.04 7.14
CA LEU A 249 7.16 -9.36 7.77
C LEU A 249 8.28 -9.46 8.80
N GLY A 250 9.41 -8.78 8.55
CA GLY A 250 10.58 -8.70 9.41
C GLY A 250 10.41 -7.77 10.62
N ASN A 251 9.26 -7.07 10.78
CA ASN A 251 9.02 -6.18 11.91
C ASN A 251 8.07 -6.79 12.97
N PRO A 252 8.61 -7.56 13.95
CA PRO A 252 7.78 -8.24 14.95
C PRO A 252 7.01 -7.28 15.85
N THR A 253 7.54 -6.09 16.10
CA THR A 253 6.89 -5.07 16.94
C THR A 253 5.61 -4.57 16.29
N SER A 254 5.66 -4.13 15.04
CA SER A 254 4.49 -3.66 14.29
C SER A 254 3.46 -4.77 14.13
N ASN A 255 3.88 -5.98 13.75
CA ASN A 255 3.00 -7.14 13.62
C ASN A 255 2.28 -7.47 14.95
N SER A 256 2.97 -7.35 16.09
CA SER A 256 2.37 -7.55 17.43
C SER A 256 1.35 -6.47 17.77
N ILE A 257 1.66 -5.20 17.48
CA ILE A 257 0.75 -4.06 17.73
C ILE A 257 -0.56 -4.26 16.96
N TYR A 258 -0.50 -4.52 15.65
CA TYR A 258 -1.69 -4.62 14.82
C TYR A 258 -2.59 -5.79 15.22
N ARG A 259 -2.02 -6.95 15.53
CA ARG A 259 -2.80 -8.09 16.07
C ARG A 259 -3.51 -7.75 17.38
N ARG A 260 -2.85 -7.03 18.29
CA ARG A 260 -3.47 -6.58 19.56
C ARG A 260 -4.59 -5.57 19.35
N VAL A 261 -4.51 -4.74 18.32
CA VAL A 261 -5.58 -3.80 17.96
C VAL A 261 -6.79 -4.50 17.33
N GLY A 262 -6.63 -5.76 16.88
CA GLY A 262 -7.71 -6.57 16.31
C GLY A 262 -7.60 -6.78 14.80
N TYR A 263 -6.43 -6.50 14.21
CA TYR A 263 -6.17 -6.80 12.82
C TYR A 263 -5.83 -8.29 12.61
N GLY A 264 -6.48 -8.92 11.65
CA GLY A 264 -6.17 -10.26 11.16
C GLY A 264 -5.34 -10.21 9.87
N ALA A 265 -4.43 -11.18 9.70
CA ALA A 265 -3.65 -11.31 8.47
C ALA A 265 -4.55 -11.77 7.32
N VAL A 266 -4.41 -11.14 6.16
CA VAL A 266 -5.18 -11.42 4.94
C VAL A 266 -4.31 -12.15 3.92
N SER A 267 -3.15 -11.59 3.58
CA SER A 267 -2.22 -12.17 2.62
C SER A 267 -0.79 -11.68 2.86
N GLU A 268 0.16 -12.35 2.26
CA GLU A 268 1.56 -11.93 2.21
C GLU A 268 1.92 -11.49 0.80
N ALA A 269 2.71 -10.43 0.71
CA ALA A 269 3.25 -9.91 -0.53
C ALA A 269 4.78 -10.00 -0.50
N LEU A 270 5.37 -10.28 -1.66
CA LEU A 270 6.82 -10.31 -1.84
C LEU A 270 7.23 -9.26 -2.87
N ARG A 271 8.40 -8.67 -2.64
CA ARG A 271 9.07 -7.78 -3.58
C ARG A 271 10.32 -8.43 -4.14
N TYR A 272 10.48 -8.33 -5.44
CA TYR A 272 11.68 -8.76 -6.17
C TYR A 272 12.29 -7.55 -6.85
N ARG A 273 13.63 -7.47 -6.80
CA ARG A 273 14.43 -6.54 -7.61
C ARG A 273 15.02 -7.28 -8.77
N PHE A 274 14.99 -6.68 -9.96
CA PHE A 274 15.65 -7.19 -11.15
C PHE A 274 17.01 -6.52 -11.34
N LYS A 275 18.06 -7.33 -11.64
CA LYS A 275 19.45 -6.88 -11.88
C LYS A 275 20.01 -7.50 -13.14
#